data_61fb494b6f1bc4d69b153cc2d61ecf2e
#
_entry.id   61fb494b6f1bc4d69b153cc2d61ecf2e
#
_cell.length_a   1.000
_cell.length_b   1.000
_cell.length_c   1.000
_cell.angle_alpha   90.00
_cell.angle_beta   90.00
_cell.angle_gamma   90.00
#
_symmetry.space_group_name_H-M   'P 1'
#
loop_
_entity.id
_entity.type
_entity.pdbx_description
1 polymer ?
#
loop_
_entity_poly.entity_id
_entity_poly.type
_entity_poly.pdbx_seq_one_letter_code
_entity_poly.pdbx_strand_id
1 'polypeptide(L)'
;MSDETTSRARWFILPVLIFTALAALFAFQLIRGPSNTLPSTMVGKAAPDFSLPPLTGIQRDGVALPGLSKADLIGPVTLVNIFASWCAPCREEHPKLIELAKDQRIRLVGINYKDEPDNARRFLGALGN
;
A
#
# COMPACT_ATOMS: atom_id res chain seq x y z
N MET A 1 -24.75 48.14 -37.47
CA MET A 1 -25.02 47.70 -36.10
C MET A 1 -24.89 46.17 -35.96
N SER A 2 -23.94 45.51 -36.53
CA SER A 2 -23.83 44.04 -36.53
C SER A 2 -22.55 43.48 -35.87
N ASP A 3 -21.62 44.36 -35.41
CA ASP A 3 -20.31 43.93 -34.91
C ASP A 3 -20.20 43.76 -33.37
N GLU A 4 -21.08 44.36 -32.60
CA GLU A 4 -20.99 44.31 -31.12
C GLU A 4 -21.52 43.00 -30.52
N THR A 5 -22.43 42.29 -31.18
CA THR A 5 -23.00 41.01 -30.69
C THR A 5 -22.04 39.85 -30.83
N THR A 6 -21.19 39.86 -31.85
CA THR A 6 -20.18 38.82 -32.07
C THR A 6 -19.00 38.92 -31.09
N SER A 7 -18.66 40.10 -30.63
CA SER A 7 -17.58 40.29 -29.65
C SER A 7 -17.96 39.77 -28.25
N ARG A 8 -19.21 40.04 -27.81
CA ARG A 8 -19.71 39.58 -26.49
C ARG A 8 -19.84 38.04 -26.45
N ALA A 9 -20.34 37.44 -27.52
CA ALA A 9 -20.45 35.97 -27.61
C ALA A 9 -19.10 35.28 -27.49
N ARG A 10 -18.03 35.83 -28.09
CA ARG A 10 -16.63 35.31 -27.99
C ARG A 10 -16.11 35.32 -26.55
N TRP A 11 -16.44 36.31 -25.74
CA TRP A 11 -16.03 36.40 -24.36
C TRP A 11 -16.67 35.33 -23.47
N PHE A 12 -17.88 34.86 -23.78
CA PHE A 12 -18.52 33.76 -23.06
C PHE A 12 -18.11 32.38 -23.57
N ILE A 13 -17.73 32.27 -24.84
CA ILE A 13 -17.30 31.00 -25.41
C ILE A 13 -15.90 30.59 -24.91
N LEU A 14 -15.00 31.55 -24.71
CA LEU A 14 -13.62 31.28 -24.29
C LEU A 14 -13.56 30.54 -22.94
N PRO A 15 -14.23 30.98 -21.86
CA PRO A 15 -14.20 30.25 -20.57
C PRO A 15 -14.85 28.87 -20.67
N VAL A 16 -15.88 28.70 -21.49
CA VAL A 16 -16.50 27.38 -21.70
C VAL A 16 -15.54 26.45 -22.43
N LEU A 17 -14.82 26.91 -23.43
CA LEU A 17 -13.79 26.11 -24.12
C LEU A 17 -12.66 25.70 -23.19
N ILE A 18 -12.18 26.65 -22.37
CA ILE A 18 -11.11 26.37 -21.38
C ILE A 18 -11.60 25.34 -20.38
N PHE A 19 -12.81 25.48 -19.84
CA PHE A 19 -13.39 24.53 -18.89
C PHE A 19 -13.54 23.14 -19.51
N THR A 20 -14.05 23.06 -20.73
CA THR A 20 -14.24 21.77 -21.42
C THR A 20 -12.88 21.09 -21.71
N ALA A 21 -11.87 21.87 -22.10
CA ALA A 21 -10.53 21.36 -22.34
C ALA A 21 -9.89 20.84 -21.02
N LEU A 22 -10.03 21.58 -19.94
CA LEU A 22 -9.54 21.13 -18.61
C LEU A 22 -10.31 19.91 -18.13
N ALA A 23 -11.62 19.88 -18.24
CA ALA A 23 -12.43 18.72 -17.86
C ALA A 23 -12.05 17.46 -18.67
N ALA A 24 -11.85 17.61 -19.96
CA ALA A 24 -11.38 16.53 -20.81
C ALA A 24 -9.98 16.04 -20.44
N LEU A 25 -9.06 16.96 -20.12
CA LEU A 25 -7.72 16.64 -19.66
C LEU A 25 -7.75 15.85 -18.33
N PHE A 26 -8.55 16.31 -17.36
CA PHE A 26 -8.71 15.62 -16.07
C PHE A 26 -9.35 14.25 -16.26
N ALA A 27 -10.40 14.14 -17.06
CA ALA A 27 -11.05 12.86 -17.36
C ALA A 27 -10.06 11.88 -18.00
N PHE A 28 -9.26 12.35 -18.94
CA PHE A 28 -8.23 11.54 -19.57
C PHE A 28 -7.16 11.06 -18.59
N GLN A 29 -6.72 11.91 -17.67
CA GLN A 29 -5.76 11.53 -16.62
C GLN A 29 -6.36 10.51 -15.64
N LEU A 30 -7.63 10.67 -15.26
CA LEU A 30 -8.33 9.71 -14.40
C LEU A 30 -8.48 8.32 -15.06
N ILE A 31 -8.76 8.29 -16.36
CA ILE A 31 -8.88 7.03 -17.10
C ILE A 31 -7.53 6.33 -17.27
N ARG A 32 -6.45 7.10 -17.41
CA ARG A 32 -5.08 6.54 -17.47
C ARG A 32 -4.63 5.89 -16.15
N GLY A 33 -5.29 6.22 -15.06
CA GLY A 33 -4.93 5.72 -13.74
C GLY A 33 -3.64 6.34 -13.17
N PRO A 34 -3.39 6.19 -11.89
CA PRO A 34 -2.13 6.62 -11.30
C PRO A 34 -0.97 5.83 -11.89
N SER A 35 0.08 6.51 -12.30
CA SER A 35 1.35 5.85 -12.62
C SER A 35 1.95 5.31 -11.31
N ASN A 36 1.69 4.03 -11.01
CA ASN A 36 2.21 3.36 -9.81
C ASN A 36 3.73 3.11 -9.86
N THR A 37 4.41 3.78 -10.77
CA THR A 37 5.87 3.68 -10.96
C THR A 37 6.62 4.82 -10.30
N LEU A 38 6.27 5.15 -9.05
CA LEU A 38 7.19 5.96 -8.25
C LEU A 38 8.35 5.06 -7.82
N PRO A 39 9.57 5.24 -8.37
CA PRO A 39 10.70 4.45 -7.95
C PRO A 39 10.96 4.73 -6.47
N SER A 40 10.91 3.68 -5.66
CA SER A 40 11.24 3.81 -4.24
C SER A 40 12.70 4.25 -4.10
N THR A 41 12.96 5.30 -3.35
CA THR A 41 14.31 5.76 -3.03
C THR A 41 15.09 4.74 -2.19
N MET A 42 14.44 3.68 -1.74
CA MET A 42 15.02 2.62 -0.91
C MET A 42 15.51 1.43 -1.74
N VAL A 43 15.21 1.37 -3.03
CA VAL A 43 15.70 0.29 -3.91
C VAL A 43 17.23 0.24 -3.91
N GLY A 44 17.79 -0.93 -3.69
CA GLY A 44 19.24 -1.16 -3.65
C GLY A 44 19.92 -0.71 -2.35
N LYS A 45 19.17 -0.20 -1.37
CA LYS A 45 19.72 0.15 -0.05
C LYS A 45 19.63 -1.04 0.91
N ALA A 46 20.67 -1.23 1.71
CA ALA A 46 20.64 -2.21 2.78
C ALA A 46 19.59 -1.86 3.83
N ALA A 47 18.91 -2.87 4.37
CA ALA A 47 18.02 -2.68 5.51
C ALA A 47 18.81 -2.09 6.70
N PRO A 48 18.22 -1.17 7.47
CA PRO A 48 18.83 -0.67 8.70
C PRO A 48 19.04 -1.80 9.71
N ASP A 49 19.84 -1.56 10.72
CA ASP A 49 19.96 -2.50 11.83
C ASP A 49 18.73 -2.40 12.72
N PHE A 50 18.09 -3.51 12.99
CA PHE A 50 16.95 -3.62 13.89
C PHE A 50 16.90 -4.99 14.56
N SER A 51 16.25 -5.03 15.72
CA SER A 51 15.89 -6.26 16.42
C SER A 51 14.53 -6.04 17.08
N LEU A 52 13.54 -6.81 16.64
CA LEU A 52 12.16 -6.72 17.11
C LEU A 52 11.83 -7.96 17.94
N PRO A 53 11.20 -7.79 19.11
CA PRO A 53 10.76 -8.91 19.92
C PRO A 53 9.64 -9.70 19.20
N PRO A 54 9.43 -10.97 19.57
CA PRO A 54 8.32 -11.76 19.06
C PRO A 54 6.97 -11.17 19.53
N LEU A 55 5.95 -11.31 18.69
CA LEU A 55 4.58 -11.11 19.12
C LEU A 55 4.16 -12.30 19.98
N THR A 56 4.14 -12.11 21.30
CA THR A 56 3.86 -13.18 22.25
C THR A 56 2.47 -13.80 22.05
N GLY A 57 2.37 -15.12 22.23
CA GLY A 57 1.11 -15.85 22.10
C GLY A 57 0.72 -16.23 20.67
N ILE A 58 1.56 -15.96 19.69
CA ILE A 58 1.40 -16.46 18.32
C ILE A 58 2.28 -17.69 18.13
N GLN A 59 1.69 -18.74 17.60
CA GLN A 59 2.36 -20.01 17.30
C GLN A 59 2.03 -20.44 15.88
N ARG A 60 2.97 -21.13 15.25
CA ARG A 60 2.76 -21.85 14.00
C ARG A 60 3.14 -23.30 14.23
N ASP A 61 2.22 -24.21 13.96
CA ASP A 61 2.40 -25.66 14.19
C ASP A 61 2.86 -25.99 15.63
N GLY A 62 2.35 -25.26 16.62
CA GLY A 62 2.69 -25.43 18.03
C GLY A 62 4.02 -24.79 18.45
N VAL A 63 4.76 -24.15 17.54
CA VAL A 63 6.04 -23.48 17.83
C VAL A 63 5.82 -21.99 17.92
N ALA A 64 6.30 -21.35 19.00
CA ALA A 64 6.26 -19.91 19.15
C ALA A 64 7.06 -19.23 18.04
N LEU A 65 6.48 -18.19 17.43
CA LEU A 65 7.18 -17.43 16.41
C LEU A 65 8.32 -16.61 17.06
N PRO A 66 9.52 -16.63 16.47
CA PRO A 66 10.63 -15.83 16.95
C PRO A 66 10.42 -14.33 16.66
N GLY A 67 11.25 -13.50 17.28
CA GLY A 67 11.40 -12.12 16.86
C GLY A 67 12.00 -12.00 15.46
N LEU A 68 12.18 -10.79 14.99
CA LEU A 68 12.75 -10.50 13.67
C LEU A 68 13.91 -9.52 13.81
N SER A 69 15.04 -9.88 13.21
CA SER A 69 16.22 -9.02 13.12
C SER A 69 16.67 -8.84 11.67
N LYS A 70 17.58 -7.91 11.45
CA LYS A 70 18.19 -7.74 10.12
C LYS A 70 18.89 -9.01 9.64
N ALA A 71 19.51 -9.78 10.53
CA ALA A 71 20.18 -11.02 10.17
C ALA A 71 19.23 -12.05 9.58
N ASP A 72 17.97 -12.04 10.01
CA ASP A 72 16.96 -12.96 9.52
C ASP A 72 16.49 -12.62 8.08
N LEU A 73 16.82 -11.44 7.57
CA LEU A 73 16.53 -11.04 6.19
C LEU A 73 17.57 -11.53 5.17
N ILE A 74 18.65 -12.13 5.65
CA ILE A 74 19.71 -12.66 4.77
C ILE A 74 19.30 -14.05 4.25
N GLY A 75 19.47 -14.26 2.96
CA GLY A 75 19.20 -15.56 2.32
C GLY A 75 18.04 -15.49 1.33
N PRO A 76 16.91 -16.15 1.60
CA PRO A 76 15.78 -16.17 0.65
C PRO A 76 15.15 -14.81 0.48
N VAL A 77 14.50 -14.60 -0.66
CA VAL A 77 13.69 -13.39 -0.89
C VAL A 77 12.65 -13.29 0.21
N THR A 78 12.71 -12.22 0.98
CA THR A 78 11.81 -12.00 2.11
C THR A 78 10.91 -10.81 1.84
N LEU A 79 9.60 -11.05 1.84
CA LEU A 79 8.59 -9.99 1.82
C LEU A 79 8.28 -9.59 3.26
N VAL A 80 8.56 -8.35 3.59
CA VAL A 80 8.25 -7.78 4.90
C VAL A 80 6.95 -6.99 4.78
N ASN A 81 5.90 -7.44 5.46
CA ASN A 81 4.62 -6.74 5.56
C ASN A 81 4.51 -6.02 6.89
N ILE A 82 4.14 -4.74 6.87
CA ILE A 82 3.86 -3.97 8.07
C ILE A 82 2.35 -3.86 8.23
N PHE A 83 1.82 -4.29 9.36
CA PHE A 83 0.37 -4.33 9.60
C PHE A 83 -0.02 -3.82 10.98
N ALA A 84 -1.29 -3.49 11.14
CA ALA A 84 -1.91 -3.21 12.43
C ALA A 84 -3.37 -3.68 12.42
N SER A 85 -3.91 -3.99 13.58
CA SER A 85 -5.32 -4.41 13.73
C SER A 85 -6.33 -3.32 13.36
N TRP A 86 -5.96 -2.07 13.56
CA TRP A 86 -6.76 -0.88 13.23
C TRP A 86 -6.66 -0.45 11.75
N CYS A 87 -5.79 -1.08 10.97
CA CYS A 87 -5.55 -0.74 9.58
C CYS A 87 -6.57 -1.44 8.67
N ALA A 88 -7.58 -0.73 8.20
CA ALA A 88 -8.61 -1.31 7.33
C ALA A 88 -8.04 -1.86 6.00
N PRO A 89 -7.16 -1.15 5.26
CA PRO A 89 -6.53 -1.71 4.06
C PRO A 89 -5.72 -2.97 4.33
N CYS A 90 -5.05 -3.06 5.50
CA CYS A 90 -4.29 -4.26 5.86
C CYS A 90 -5.19 -5.49 5.97
N ARG A 91 -6.42 -5.30 6.44
CA ARG A 91 -7.43 -6.38 6.53
C ARG A 91 -7.87 -6.88 5.15
N GLU A 92 -8.02 -5.97 4.20
CA GLU A 92 -8.40 -6.31 2.82
C GLU A 92 -7.26 -7.00 2.05
N GLU A 93 -6.02 -6.61 2.34
CA GLU A 93 -4.82 -7.18 1.72
C GLU A 93 -4.45 -8.56 2.29
N HIS A 94 -4.74 -8.81 3.56
CA HIS A 94 -4.29 -9.97 4.30
C HIS A 94 -4.58 -11.33 3.63
N PRO A 95 -5.77 -11.59 3.06
CA PRO A 95 -6.05 -12.84 2.35
C PRO A 95 -5.10 -13.07 1.16
N LYS A 96 -4.69 -12.02 0.48
CA LYS A 96 -3.73 -12.10 -0.64
C LYS A 96 -2.33 -12.45 -0.14
N LEU A 97 -1.95 -11.93 1.03
CA LEU A 97 -0.68 -12.25 1.66
C LEU A 97 -0.64 -13.72 2.11
N ILE A 98 -1.73 -14.24 2.66
CA ILE A 98 -1.85 -15.66 3.02
C ILE A 98 -1.73 -16.55 1.77
N GLU A 99 -2.31 -16.16 0.66
CA GLU A 99 -2.17 -16.89 -0.59
C GLU A 99 -0.72 -16.85 -1.11
N LEU A 100 -0.09 -15.67 -1.05
CA LEU A 100 1.30 -15.48 -1.45
C LEU A 100 2.28 -16.28 -0.57
N ALA A 101 1.97 -16.44 0.72
CA ALA A 101 2.79 -17.20 1.67
C ALA A 101 2.88 -18.70 1.34
N LYS A 102 2.02 -19.22 0.45
CA LYS A 102 2.10 -20.61 -0.05
C LYS A 102 3.24 -20.79 -1.06
N ASP A 103 3.77 -19.71 -1.63
CA ASP A 103 4.90 -19.77 -2.55
C ASP A 103 6.21 -19.96 -1.77
N GLN A 104 6.77 -21.15 -1.85
CA GLN A 104 8.02 -21.52 -1.13
C GLN A 104 9.26 -20.76 -1.60
N ARG A 105 9.18 -19.99 -2.69
CA ARG A 105 10.30 -19.19 -3.19
C ARG A 105 10.51 -17.90 -2.40
N ILE A 106 9.50 -17.48 -1.64
CA ILE A 106 9.54 -16.29 -0.83
C ILE A 106 9.24 -16.63 0.63
N ARG A 107 9.81 -15.86 1.52
CA ARG A 107 9.46 -15.89 2.94
C ARG A 107 8.65 -14.65 3.26
N LEU A 108 7.45 -14.84 3.81
CA LEU A 108 6.61 -13.74 4.30
C LEU A 108 6.84 -13.55 5.80
N VAL A 109 7.13 -12.33 6.20
CA VAL A 109 7.22 -11.94 7.62
C VAL A 109 6.36 -10.71 7.88
N GLY A 110 5.67 -10.68 9.02
CA GLY A 110 4.83 -9.58 9.45
C GLY A 110 5.48 -8.77 10.59
N ILE A 111 5.46 -7.45 10.49
CA ILE A 111 5.82 -6.54 11.57
C ILE A 111 4.56 -5.83 12.04
N ASN A 112 4.17 -6.03 13.28
CA ASN A 112 3.07 -5.31 13.89
C ASN A 112 3.53 -3.91 14.30
N TYR A 113 2.78 -2.87 13.89
CA TYR A 113 3.19 -1.49 14.07
C TYR A 113 2.18 -0.69 14.87
N LYS A 114 2.63 -0.08 15.98
CA LYS A 114 1.82 0.78 16.85
C LYS A 114 0.45 0.17 17.18
N ASP A 115 0.44 -1.04 17.64
CA ASP A 115 -0.75 -1.81 17.94
C ASP A 115 -0.61 -2.52 19.29
N GLU A 116 -1.72 -2.79 19.95
CA GLU A 116 -1.73 -3.61 21.17
C GLU A 116 -1.58 -5.09 20.81
N PRO A 117 -0.70 -5.85 21.52
CA PRO A 117 -0.45 -7.26 21.21
C PRO A 117 -1.72 -8.11 21.14
N ASP A 118 -2.69 -7.85 22.02
CA ASP A 118 -3.97 -8.57 22.05
C ASP A 118 -4.82 -8.31 20.80
N ASN A 119 -4.78 -7.09 20.27
CA ASN A 119 -5.48 -6.73 19.05
C ASN A 119 -4.83 -7.40 17.84
N ALA A 120 -3.50 -7.37 17.78
CA ALA A 120 -2.73 -8.03 16.73
C ALA A 120 -2.98 -9.55 16.73
N ARG A 121 -3.02 -10.19 17.91
CA ARG A 121 -3.36 -11.63 18.03
C ARG A 121 -4.76 -11.93 17.52
N ARG A 122 -5.76 -11.11 17.88
CA ARG A 122 -7.14 -11.28 17.37
C ARG A 122 -7.21 -11.09 15.86
N PHE A 123 -6.48 -10.12 15.32
CA PHE A 123 -6.41 -9.90 13.88
C PHE A 123 -5.86 -11.14 13.17
N LEU A 124 -4.71 -11.65 13.58
CA LEU A 124 -4.09 -12.83 12.98
C LEU A 124 -4.90 -14.09 13.22
N GLY A 125 -5.50 -14.26 14.40
CA GLY A 125 -6.39 -15.41 14.69
C GLY A 125 -7.65 -15.45 13.83
N ALA A 126 -8.17 -14.28 13.42
CA ALA A 126 -9.35 -14.18 12.58
C ALA A 126 -9.06 -14.35 11.08
N LEU A 127 -7.88 -13.93 10.64
CA LEU A 127 -7.53 -13.85 9.20
C LEU A 127 -6.44 -14.85 8.77
N GLY A 128 -5.78 -15.50 9.72
CA GLY A 128 -4.66 -16.41 9.50
C GLY A 128 -3.29 -15.80 9.79
N ASN A 129 -2.28 -16.64 10.03
CA ASN A 129 -0.90 -16.25 10.31
C ASN A 129 0.10 -17.17 9.59
#